data_05572995f09852756e1ea0a185840601
#
_entry.id   05572995f09852756e1ea0a185840601
#
_cell.length_a   1.000
_cell.length_b   1.000
_cell.length_c   1.000
_cell.angle_alpha   90.00
_cell.angle_beta   90.00
_cell.angle_gamma   90.00
#
_symmetry.space_group_name_H-M   'P 1'
#
loop_
_entity.id
_entity.type
_entity.pdbx_description
1 polymer ?
#
loop_
_entity_poly.entity_id
_entity_poly.type
_entity_poly.pdbx_seq_one_letter_code
_entity_poly.pdbx_strand_id
1 'polypeptide(L)'
;MAAGLPDLVDCARLAEEAAVLERIYELRDLPRLEELLAQPRGVVEASFAFSKLASGRPGARVEVRASPALICQRCMQGFAFPVEGGSDVEFADGAADAASDAGRELFSARGGMVSLRELAEEELLLALPVAPACSIPSTCGNAPDLTIDAPDDTEQVRRPFSALQDLLKKR
;
A
#
# COMPACT_ATOMS: atom_id res chain seq x y z
N MET A 1 -14.50 13.41 -22.51
CA MET A 1 -13.16 13.98 -22.25
C MET A 1 -13.32 15.02 -21.16
N ALA A 2 -13.19 14.64 -19.89
CA ALA A 2 -13.14 15.59 -18.80
C ALA A 2 -11.79 16.32 -18.93
N ALA A 3 -11.81 17.64 -19.11
CA ALA A 3 -10.61 18.47 -19.04
C ALA A 3 -9.97 18.19 -17.67
N GLY A 4 -8.73 17.68 -17.68
CA GLY A 4 -8.08 17.20 -16.47
C GLY A 4 -8.01 18.31 -15.43
N LEU A 5 -8.70 18.07 -14.31
CA LEU A 5 -8.52 18.88 -13.12
C LEU A 5 -7.04 18.82 -12.73
N PRO A 6 -6.46 19.92 -12.23
CA PRO A 6 -5.05 19.91 -11.85
C PRO A 6 -4.79 18.83 -10.79
N ASP A 7 -3.79 18.00 -11.07
CA ASP A 7 -3.37 16.94 -10.15
C ASP A 7 -2.44 17.49 -9.07
N LEU A 8 -1.66 18.51 -9.41
CA LEU A 8 -0.78 19.23 -8.49
C LEU A 8 -1.56 20.39 -7.84
N VAL A 9 -1.67 20.37 -6.51
CA VAL A 9 -2.51 21.30 -5.74
C VAL A 9 -1.75 21.93 -4.59
N ASP A 10 -2.13 23.15 -4.22
CA ASP A 10 -1.63 23.87 -3.05
C ASP A 10 -2.34 23.34 -1.79
N CYS A 11 -1.58 22.58 -0.97
CA CYS A 11 -2.12 21.92 0.22
C CYS A 11 -2.49 22.92 1.33
N ALA A 12 -1.79 24.05 1.47
CA ALA A 12 -2.07 25.04 2.49
C ALA A 12 -3.40 25.76 2.19
N ARG A 13 -3.60 26.18 0.95
CA ARG A 13 -4.83 26.81 0.50
C ARG A 13 -6.04 25.87 0.66
N LEU A 14 -5.91 24.61 0.22
CA LEU A 14 -7.01 23.65 0.33
C LEU A 14 -7.34 23.31 1.80
N ALA A 15 -6.32 23.28 2.67
CA ALA A 15 -6.54 23.06 4.11
C ALA A 15 -7.24 24.25 4.79
N GLU A 16 -6.96 25.49 4.37
CA GLU A 16 -7.67 26.68 4.84
C GLU A 16 -9.13 26.71 4.40
N GLU A 17 -9.39 26.25 3.17
CA GLU A 17 -10.74 26.17 2.58
C GLU A 17 -11.52 24.94 3.12
N ALA A 18 -10.90 24.03 3.88
CA ALA A 18 -11.43 22.72 4.28
C ALA A 18 -12.03 21.96 3.08
N ALA A 19 -11.31 21.99 1.96
CA ALA A 19 -11.77 21.48 0.69
C ALA A 19 -11.83 19.96 0.65
N VAL A 20 -12.85 19.42 -0.02
CA VAL A 20 -12.99 18.01 -0.33
C VAL A 20 -12.86 17.83 -1.84
N LEU A 21 -11.94 16.99 -2.27
CA LEU A 21 -11.71 16.70 -3.68
C LEU A 21 -11.89 15.19 -3.92
N GLU A 22 -12.59 14.87 -5.01
CA GLU A 22 -12.73 13.50 -5.48
C GLU A 22 -12.02 13.34 -6.83
N ARG A 23 -11.34 12.24 -7.03
CA ARG A 23 -10.60 11.90 -8.25
C ARG A 23 -10.81 10.46 -8.63
N ILE A 24 -10.72 10.20 -9.93
CA ILE A 24 -10.70 8.84 -10.48
C ILE A 24 -9.45 8.76 -11.34
N TYR A 25 -8.57 7.80 -11.02
CA TYR A 25 -7.37 7.52 -11.78
C TYR A 25 -7.47 6.14 -12.42
N GLU A 26 -6.94 5.98 -13.62
CA GLU A 26 -6.78 4.66 -14.20
C GLU A 26 -5.55 3.98 -13.55
N LEU A 27 -5.66 2.67 -13.27
CA LEU A 27 -4.56 1.91 -12.64
C LEU A 27 -3.26 1.93 -13.47
N ARG A 28 -3.36 2.03 -14.79
CA ARG A 28 -2.21 2.19 -15.69
C ARG A 28 -1.47 3.53 -15.55
N ASP A 29 -2.11 4.54 -14.97
CA ASP A 29 -1.52 5.86 -14.75
C ASP A 29 -0.79 5.95 -13.38
N LEU A 30 -0.72 4.82 -12.65
CA LEU A 30 -0.07 4.66 -11.35
C LEU A 30 1.16 3.75 -11.48
N PRO A 31 2.33 4.30 -11.84
CA PRO A 31 3.47 3.51 -12.29
C PRO A 31 4.08 2.59 -11.23
N ARG A 32 4.01 2.96 -9.94
CA ARG A 32 4.54 2.13 -8.85
C ARG A 32 3.69 0.87 -8.60
N LEU A 33 2.42 0.90 -8.99
CA LEU A 33 1.52 -0.25 -8.91
C LEU A 33 1.71 -1.24 -10.06
N GLU A 34 2.20 -0.80 -11.21
CA GLU A 34 2.24 -1.61 -12.45
C GLU A 34 2.93 -2.97 -12.23
N GLU A 35 4.03 -2.98 -11.46
CA GLU A 35 4.79 -4.22 -11.18
C GLU A 35 4.05 -5.21 -10.29
N LEU A 36 3.05 -4.75 -9.53
CA LEU A 36 2.26 -5.56 -8.60
C LEU A 36 0.99 -6.11 -9.24
N LEU A 37 0.56 -5.54 -10.36
CA LEU A 37 -0.68 -5.89 -11.02
C LEU A 37 -0.51 -7.04 -12.00
N ALA A 38 -1.45 -7.99 -11.99
CA ALA A 38 -1.55 -8.99 -13.05
C ALA A 38 -1.94 -8.34 -14.40
N GLN A 39 -2.74 -7.27 -14.35
CA GLN A 39 -3.13 -6.43 -15.48
C GLN A 39 -3.38 -5.00 -14.99
N PRO A 40 -2.86 -3.96 -15.67
CA PRO A 40 -3.06 -2.56 -15.28
C PRO A 40 -4.43 -2.03 -15.79
N ARG A 41 -5.50 -2.73 -15.47
CA ARG A 41 -6.87 -2.38 -15.87
C ARG A 41 -7.73 -2.10 -14.65
N GLY A 42 -8.60 -1.10 -14.77
CA GLY A 42 -9.49 -0.65 -13.72
C GLY A 42 -9.19 0.78 -13.29
N VAL A 43 -9.92 1.22 -12.30
CA VAL A 43 -9.83 2.58 -11.76
C VAL A 43 -9.64 2.56 -10.25
N VAL A 44 -9.06 3.64 -9.75
CA VAL A 44 -9.01 3.99 -8.32
C VAL A 44 -9.90 5.20 -8.12
N GLU A 45 -10.86 5.09 -7.23
CA GLU A 45 -11.63 6.21 -6.71
C GLU A 45 -10.89 6.73 -5.47
N ALA A 46 -10.55 8.01 -5.46
CA ALA A 46 -9.83 8.65 -4.36
C ALA A 46 -10.57 9.89 -3.87
N SER A 47 -10.67 10.02 -2.56
CA SER A 47 -11.23 11.18 -1.87
C SER A 47 -10.19 11.80 -0.96
N PHE A 48 -10.11 13.14 -0.97
CA PHE A 48 -9.14 13.94 -0.22
C PHE A 48 -9.89 15.02 0.54
N ALA A 49 -10.00 14.88 1.85
CA ALA A 49 -10.62 15.89 2.72
C ALA A 49 -9.50 16.68 3.43
N PHE A 50 -9.20 17.86 2.93
CA PHE A 50 -8.15 18.73 3.47
C PHE A 50 -8.60 19.44 4.73
N SER A 51 -7.66 19.61 5.68
CA SER A 51 -7.92 20.34 6.92
C SER A 51 -6.64 20.94 7.50
N LYS A 52 -6.78 22.00 8.29
CA LYS A 52 -5.70 22.54 9.08
C LYS A 52 -5.60 21.75 10.39
N LEU A 53 -4.44 21.18 10.66
CA LEU A 53 -4.17 20.40 11.85
C LEU A 53 -3.98 21.27 13.09
N ALA A 54 -4.05 20.67 14.29
CA ALA A 54 -3.79 21.37 15.54
C ALA A 54 -2.35 21.91 15.63
N SER A 55 -1.40 21.31 14.95
CA SER A 55 -0.02 21.79 14.75
C SER A 55 0.06 23.08 13.95
N GLY A 56 -1.01 23.49 13.28
CA GLY A 56 -1.05 24.60 12.32
C GLY A 56 -0.64 24.21 10.91
N ARG A 57 -0.15 23.00 10.68
CA ARG A 57 0.23 22.49 9.36
C ARG A 57 -0.99 22.04 8.54
N PRO A 58 -0.89 22.06 7.21
CA PRO A 58 -1.93 21.45 6.37
C PRO A 58 -1.88 19.93 6.46
N GLY A 59 -3.04 19.30 6.41
CA GLY A 59 -3.18 17.85 6.35
C GLY A 59 -4.40 17.46 5.52
N ALA A 60 -4.56 16.17 5.30
CA ALA A 60 -5.76 15.61 4.66
C ALA A 60 -6.09 14.22 5.19
N ARG A 61 -7.36 13.88 5.19
CA ARG A 61 -7.84 12.51 5.21
C ARG A 61 -7.90 12.04 3.78
N VAL A 62 -7.16 10.95 3.48
CA VAL A 62 -7.15 10.31 2.18
C VAL A 62 -7.90 9.00 2.26
N GLU A 63 -8.77 8.73 1.31
CA GLU A 63 -9.47 7.45 1.19
C GLU A 63 -9.41 6.99 -0.25
N VAL A 64 -9.13 5.70 -0.45
CA VAL A 64 -9.07 5.08 -1.78
C VAL A 64 -9.90 3.82 -1.84
N ARG A 65 -10.49 3.56 -3.00
CA ARG A 65 -11.20 2.33 -3.31
C ARG A 65 -10.82 1.85 -4.70
N ALA A 66 -10.51 0.57 -4.82
CA ALA A 66 -10.14 -0.05 -6.09
C ALA A 66 -10.45 -1.55 -6.08
N SER A 67 -10.39 -2.17 -7.26
CA SER A 67 -10.42 -3.62 -7.40
C SER A 67 -9.38 -4.08 -8.42
N PRO A 68 -8.08 -3.92 -8.09
CA PRO A 68 -6.99 -4.33 -8.98
C PRO A 68 -6.96 -5.84 -9.16
N ALA A 69 -6.43 -6.28 -10.31
CA ALA A 69 -6.09 -7.66 -10.54
C ALA A 69 -4.67 -7.94 -10.01
N LEU A 70 -4.55 -8.72 -8.94
CA LEU A 70 -3.29 -9.12 -8.32
C LEU A 70 -2.89 -10.53 -8.71
N ILE A 71 -1.59 -10.87 -8.58
CA ILE A 71 -1.08 -12.23 -8.76
C ILE A 71 -1.12 -12.97 -7.43
N CYS A 72 -1.88 -14.07 -7.38
CA CYS A 72 -1.93 -14.92 -6.19
C CYS A 72 -0.56 -15.57 -5.94
N GLN A 73 0.00 -15.39 -4.74
CA GLN A 73 1.32 -15.91 -4.37
C GLN A 73 1.34 -17.43 -4.14
N ARG A 74 0.18 -18.10 -4.17
CA ARG A 74 0.10 -19.57 -4.07
C ARG A 74 0.01 -20.25 -5.42
N CYS A 75 -0.87 -19.77 -6.31
CA CYS A 75 -1.15 -20.44 -7.59
C CYS A 75 -0.67 -19.67 -8.81
N MET A 76 -0.09 -18.49 -8.62
CA MET A 76 0.44 -17.60 -9.66
C MET A 76 -0.60 -17.17 -10.72
N GLN A 77 -1.89 -17.26 -10.39
CA GLN A 77 -2.98 -16.81 -11.24
C GLN A 77 -3.45 -15.41 -10.83
N GLY A 78 -3.88 -14.63 -11.83
CA GLY A 78 -4.50 -13.32 -11.58
C GLY A 78 -5.88 -13.47 -10.93
N PHE A 79 -6.19 -12.62 -9.95
CA PHE A 79 -7.51 -12.54 -9.34
C PHE A 79 -7.85 -11.11 -8.96
N ALA A 80 -9.14 -10.74 -8.98
CA ALA A 80 -9.58 -9.43 -8.55
C ALA A 80 -9.53 -9.35 -7.01
N PHE A 81 -8.93 -8.26 -6.51
CA PHE A 81 -8.80 -8.00 -5.09
C PHE A 81 -9.45 -6.67 -4.73
N PRO A 82 -10.69 -6.67 -4.17
CA PRO A 82 -11.30 -5.44 -3.69
C PRO A 82 -10.49 -4.90 -2.52
N VAL A 83 -10.12 -3.62 -2.60
CA VAL A 83 -9.33 -2.94 -1.59
C VAL A 83 -9.94 -1.58 -1.28
N GLU A 84 -9.98 -1.26 0.01
CA GLU A 84 -10.30 0.04 0.55
C GLU A 84 -9.19 0.40 1.54
N GLY A 85 -8.68 1.61 1.45
CA GLY A 85 -7.66 2.14 2.35
C GLY A 85 -7.95 3.57 2.73
N GLY A 86 -7.33 4.04 3.81
CA GLY A 86 -7.46 5.43 4.20
C GLY A 86 -6.61 5.78 5.40
N SER A 87 -5.87 6.87 5.25
CA SER A 87 -4.99 7.43 6.28
C SER A 87 -5.18 8.92 6.49
N ASP A 88 -4.68 9.42 7.61
CA ASP A 88 -4.54 10.85 7.88
C ASP A 88 -3.10 11.25 7.60
N VAL A 89 -2.90 12.13 6.62
CA VAL A 89 -1.59 12.63 6.23
C VAL A 89 -1.37 14.05 6.71
N GLU A 90 -0.12 14.36 7.05
CA GLU A 90 0.38 15.70 7.34
C GLU A 90 1.34 16.12 6.24
N PHE A 91 1.17 17.32 5.70
CA PHE A 91 2.04 17.83 4.64
C PHE A 91 3.19 18.64 5.22
N ALA A 92 4.43 18.30 4.82
CA ALA A 92 5.64 19.01 5.23
C ALA A 92 6.52 19.36 4.04
N ASP A 93 7.13 20.53 4.08
CA ASP A 93 8.08 20.98 3.07
C ASP A 93 9.51 20.60 3.50
N GLY A 94 9.98 19.47 2.97
CA GLY A 94 11.34 18.98 3.17
C GLY A 94 11.55 18.09 4.41
N ALA A 95 12.75 17.48 4.47
CA ALA A 95 13.15 16.51 5.49
C ALA A 95 13.39 17.11 6.91
N ALA A 96 13.41 18.43 7.05
CA ALA A 96 13.69 19.11 8.30
C ALA A 96 12.54 19.08 9.31
N ASP A 97 11.33 18.78 8.84
CA ASP A 97 10.11 18.76 9.65
C ASP A 97 9.64 17.35 10.05
N ALA A 98 10.58 16.43 10.16
CA ALA A 98 10.32 14.98 10.28
C ALA A 98 9.68 14.51 11.60
N ALA A 99 9.20 15.37 12.47
CA ALA A 99 8.45 14.98 13.65
C ALA A 99 6.94 15.16 13.39
N SER A 100 6.27 14.07 12.97
CA SER A 100 4.81 14.03 12.95
C SER A 100 4.28 13.95 14.37
N ASP A 101 3.42 14.88 14.77
CA ASP A 101 2.64 14.77 15.99
C ASP A 101 1.50 13.75 15.78
N ALA A 102 1.40 12.78 16.69
CA ALA A 102 0.25 11.90 16.84
C ALA A 102 0.01 10.80 15.77
N GLY A 103 1.05 10.16 15.22
CA GLY A 103 0.88 8.93 14.44
C GLY A 103 0.26 9.13 13.06
N ARG A 104 0.35 10.36 12.50
CA ARG A 104 0.00 10.66 11.11
C ARG A 104 1.16 10.33 10.17
N GLU A 105 0.81 9.97 8.95
CA GLU A 105 1.82 9.79 7.91
C GLU A 105 2.30 11.15 7.39
N LEU A 106 3.61 11.29 7.23
CA LEU A 106 4.20 12.51 6.74
C LEU A 106 4.38 12.42 5.22
N PHE A 107 3.73 13.33 4.49
CA PHE A 107 3.85 13.39 3.04
C PHE A 107 4.59 14.67 2.62
N SER A 108 5.54 14.53 1.67
CA SER A 108 6.35 15.66 1.22
C SER A 108 5.58 16.56 0.26
N ALA A 109 5.36 17.81 0.68
CA ALA A 109 4.80 18.88 -0.15
C ALA A 109 5.92 19.80 -0.62
N ARG A 110 6.38 19.63 -1.86
CA ARG A 110 7.47 20.44 -2.41
C ARG A 110 6.99 21.86 -2.76
N GLY A 111 7.48 22.85 -2.03
CA GLY A 111 7.04 24.23 -2.18
C GLY A 111 5.54 24.41 -1.89
N GLY A 112 4.99 23.66 -0.95
CA GLY A 112 3.57 23.69 -0.61
C GLY A 112 2.64 22.98 -1.59
N MET A 113 3.18 22.34 -2.64
CA MET A 113 2.42 21.64 -3.66
C MET A 113 2.46 20.12 -3.46
N VAL A 114 1.33 19.46 -3.65
CA VAL A 114 1.18 17.99 -3.52
C VAL A 114 0.50 17.42 -4.76
N SER A 115 0.97 16.26 -5.23
CA SER A 115 0.31 15.52 -6.30
C SER A 115 -0.74 14.60 -5.70
N LEU A 116 -2.00 14.81 -6.08
CA LEU A 116 -3.11 13.97 -5.62
C LEU A 116 -3.00 12.54 -6.14
N ARG A 117 -2.43 12.36 -7.34
CA ARG A 117 -2.20 11.04 -7.92
C ARG A 117 -1.14 10.25 -7.16
N GLU A 118 0.01 10.89 -6.84
CA GLU A 118 1.05 10.26 -6.03
C GLU A 118 0.53 9.89 -4.63
N LEU A 119 -0.31 10.74 -4.05
CA LEU A 119 -0.92 10.50 -2.76
C LEU A 119 -1.92 9.33 -2.80
N ALA A 120 -2.76 9.25 -3.85
CA ALA A 120 -3.67 8.12 -4.06
C ALA A 120 -2.92 6.81 -4.32
N GLU A 121 -1.81 6.87 -5.08
CA GLU A 121 -0.96 5.71 -5.34
C GLU A 121 -0.31 5.19 -4.08
N GLU A 122 0.23 6.06 -3.23
CA GLU A 122 0.83 5.70 -1.95
C GLU A 122 -0.18 5.02 -1.03
N GLU A 123 -1.36 5.61 -0.89
CA GLU A 123 -2.43 5.05 -0.06
C GLU A 123 -2.89 3.68 -0.56
N LEU A 124 -3.01 3.52 -1.87
CA LEU A 124 -3.38 2.23 -2.46
C LEU A 124 -2.28 1.17 -2.24
N LEU A 125 -1.01 1.55 -2.36
CA LEU A 125 0.12 0.66 -2.07
C LEU A 125 0.13 0.17 -0.63
N LEU A 126 -0.17 1.05 0.33
CA LEU A 126 -0.24 0.72 1.75
C LEU A 126 -1.42 -0.20 2.07
N ALA A 127 -2.54 -0.06 1.33
CA ALA A 127 -3.73 -0.88 1.52
C ALA A 127 -3.60 -2.28 0.91
N LEU A 128 -2.67 -2.50 -0.01
CA LEU A 128 -2.46 -3.81 -0.63
C LEU A 128 -1.74 -4.79 0.31
N PRO A 129 -2.12 -6.08 0.31
CA PRO A 129 -1.43 -7.09 1.09
C PRO A 129 -0.03 -7.37 0.53
N VAL A 130 0.95 -7.57 1.40
CA VAL A 130 2.32 -7.94 1.02
C VAL A 130 2.37 -9.27 0.25
N ALA A 131 1.48 -10.22 0.58
CA ALA A 131 1.39 -11.52 -0.08
C ALA A 131 -0.08 -11.81 -0.45
N PRO A 132 -0.56 -11.29 -1.60
CA PRO A 132 -1.92 -11.49 -2.02
C PRO A 132 -2.20 -12.97 -2.31
N ALA A 133 -3.33 -13.48 -1.84
CA ALA A 133 -3.77 -14.84 -2.06
C ALA A 133 -5.27 -14.88 -2.38
N CYS A 134 -5.65 -15.66 -3.41
CA CYS A 134 -7.05 -15.84 -3.74
C CYS A 134 -7.80 -16.56 -2.62
N SER A 135 -9.07 -16.18 -2.41
CA SER A 135 -9.85 -16.57 -1.24
C SER A 135 -10.29 -18.04 -1.23
N ILE A 136 -10.30 -18.74 -2.37
CA ILE A 136 -10.86 -20.08 -2.50
C ILE A 136 -9.74 -21.08 -2.78
N PRO A 137 -9.31 -21.90 -1.78
CA PRO A 137 -8.27 -22.89 -1.98
C PRO A 137 -8.58 -23.91 -3.08
N SER A 138 -9.85 -24.28 -3.29
CA SER A 138 -10.29 -25.23 -4.32
C SER A 138 -10.23 -24.68 -5.75
N THR A 139 -10.30 -23.33 -5.91
CA THR A 139 -10.14 -22.66 -7.20
C THR A 139 -8.75 -22.06 -7.37
N CYS A 140 -7.91 -22.14 -6.34
CA CYS A 140 -6.50 -21.80 -6.38
C CYS A 140 -5.79 -22.89 -7.22
N GLY A 141 -6.06 -22.89 -8.56
CA GLY A 141 -5.66 -23.94 -9.47
C GLY A 141 -4.17 -24.23 -9.37
N ASN A 142 -3.80 -25.49 -9.33
CA ASN A 142 -2.42 -25.99 -9.35
C ASN A 142 -1.48 -25.40 -8.28
N ALA A 143 -1.99 -25.14 -7.06
CA ALA A 143 -1.07 -25.03 -5.94
C ALA A 143 -0.21 -26.30 -5.95
N PRO A 144 1.12 -26.22 -6.04
CA PRO A 144 1.94 -27.41 -5.94
C PRO A 144 1.55 -28.16 -4.68
N ASP A 145 1.34 -29.46 -4.80
CA ASP A 145 1.12 -30.33 -3.65
C ASP A 145 2.40 -30.26 -2.80
N LEU A 146 2.37 -29.45 -1.77
CA LEU A 146 3.45 -29.32 -0.80
C LEU A 146 3.33 -30.41 0.29
N THR A 147 2.78 -31.58 -0.03
CA THR A 147 2.99 -32.76 0.82
C THR A 147 4.50 -33.01 0.82
N ILE A 148 5.16 -32.47 1.82
CA ILE A 148 6.51 -32.87 2.16
C ILE A 148 6.33 -34.29 2.69
N ASP A 149 6.70 -35.29 1.87
CA ASP A 149 6.86 -36.65 2.37
C ASP A 149 7.73 -36.56 3.62
N ALA A 150 7.22 -37.08 4.72
CA ALA A 150 8.01 -37.09 5.95
C ALA A 150 9.35 -37.78 5.61
N PRO A 151 10.48 -37.19 5.94
CA PRO A 151 11.79 -37.78 5.64
C PRO A 151 11.80 -39.17 6.23
N ASP A 152 12.14 -40.15 5.40
CA ASP A 152 12.37 -41.53 5.84
C ASP A 152 13.38 -41.46 6.99
N ASP A 153 13.04 -41.99 8.16
CA ASP A 153 13.85 -41.93 9.41
C ASP A 153 15.26 -42.53 9.27
N THR A 154 15.61 -43.01 8.09
CA THR A 154 16.91 -43.62 7.77
C THR A 154 17.94 -42.61 7.21
N GLU A 155 17.55 -41.40 6.80
CA GLU A 155 18.52 -40.40 6.37
C GLU A 155 19.02 -39.57 7.57
N GLN A 156 20.36 -39.54 7.76
CA GLN A 156 21.01 -38.75 8.80
C GLN A 156 20.59 -37.28 8.66
N VAL A 157 19.59 -36.88 9.41
CA VAL A 157 19.10 -35.48 9.43
C VAL A 157 20.24 -34.57 9.86
N ARG A 158 20.78 -33.81 8.92
CA ARG A 158 21.77 -32.78 9.19
C ARG A 158 21.13 -31.71 10.08
N ARG A 159 21.55 -31.62 11.32
CA ARG A 159 21.11 -30.62 12.29
C ARG A 159 22.12 -29.46 12.39
N PRO A 160 22.15 -28.52 11.46
CA PRO A 160 23.20 -27.47 11.40
C PRO A 160 23.21 -26.55 12.62
N PHE A 161 22.12 -26.52 13.41
CA PHE A 161 21.96 -25.67 14.59
C PHE A 161 22.04 -26.43 15.92
N SER A 162 22.44 -27.71 15.93
CA SER A 162 22.55 -28.53 17.17
C SER A 162 23.47 -27.90 18.22
N ALA A 163 24.54 -27.22 17.80
CA ALA A 163 25.45 -26.51 18.68
C ALA A 163 24.82 -25.34 19.47
N LEU A 164 23.70 -24.78 19.02
CA LEU A 164 23.02 -23.71 19.74
C LEU A 164 22.35 -24.20 21.03
N GLN A 165 22.00 -25.48 21.13
CA GLN A 165 21.42 -26.04 22.36
C GLN A 165 22.44 -26.02 23.51
N ASP A 166 23.73 -26.19 23.23
CA ASP A 166 24.78 -26.18 24.24
C ASP A 166 25.08 -24.76 24.76
N LEU A 167 24.88 -23.75 23.91
CA LEU A 167 25.01 -22.35 24.31
C LEU A 167 23.85 -21.91 25.23
N LEU A 168 22.64 -22.43 25.03
CA LEU A 168 21.48 -22.14 25.87
C LEU A 168 21.52 -22.82 27.25
N LYS A 169 22.23 -23.94 27.38
CA LYS A 169 22.39 -24.67 28.66
C LYS A 169 23.47 -24.10 29.58
N LYS A 170 24.31 -23.17 29.06
CA LYS A 170 25.42 -22.53 29.82
C LYS A 170 25.06 -21.21 30.49
N ARG A 171 23.75 -20.91 30.63
CA ARG A 171 23.30 -19.71 31.32
C ARG A 171 22.65 -20.03 32.66
#